data_f6646f6752afe499542552e68a0e8764
#
_entry.id   f6646f6752afe499542552e68a0e8764
#
_cell.length_a   1.000
_cell.length_b   1.000
_cell.length_c   1.000
_cell.angle_alpha   90.00
_cell.angle_beta   90.00
_cell.angle_gamma   90.00
#
_symmetry.space_group_name_H-M   'P 1'
#
loop_
_entity.id
_entity.type
_entity.pdbx_description
1 polymer ?
#
loop_
_entity_poly.entity_id
_entity_poly.type
_entity_poly.pdbx_seq_one_letter_code
_entity_poly.pdbx_strand_id
1 'polypeptide(L)'
;MFKDKILLITGGTGSFGNAVMKRFLDSDIKEIRIFSRDEKKQDDMRKKYNNDKLKFYIGDVRDINSVKNAMYGVDYVFHAAALKQVPSCEFFPMEAVKTNIMGTDNVVTAAIEMGIQKVICLSTDKAAYPINAMGISKAMMEKVFVAKARTVTDERTMICGTRYGNVMASRGSVIPLFIDQIKSGKPLTVTDPGMTRFLMSLEEAVELVVFAFQNAKAGDIMVQKSPASTVGDLAQAVKELFHVDNEIHIIGTRHGEKRYETLLTKEEYLVAQDMGDFYRVPADTRDLNYDKYFVEGSKELTQEGEYNSDNTQRLSVEQIKERLLELDYVRKELKEWQSQ
;
A
#
# COMPACT_ATOMS: atom_id res chain seq x y z
N MET A 1 0.77 -20.66 -10.82
CA MET A 1 1.47 -19.43 -11.25
C MET A 1 2.78 -19.24 -10.49
N PHE A 2 2.80 -19.38 -9.15
CA PHE A 2 3.98 -19.11 -8.32
C PHE A 2 4.90 -20.33 -8.11
N LYS A 3 4.48 -21.52 -8.52
CA LYS A 3 5.27 -22.76 -8.38
C LYS A 3 6.64 -22.62 -9.05
N ASP A 4 7.67 -22.99 -8.32
CA ASP A 4 9.09 -22.95 -8.74
C ASP A 4 9.61 -21.55 -9.12
N LYS A 5 8.90 -20.46 -8.77
CA LYS A 5 9.24 -19.07 -9.05
C LYS A 5 10.08 -18.43 -7.96
N ILE A 6 10.85 -17.41 -8.33
CA ILE A 6 11.63 -16.58 -7.41
C ILE A 6 10.99 -15.19 -7.33
N LEU A 7 10.61 -14.78 -6.13
CA LEU A 7 10.01 -13.47 -5.83
C LEU A 7 10.99 -12.57 -5.11
N LEU A 8 11.29 -11.40 -5.65
CA LEU A 8 12.02 -10.33 -4.96
C LEU A 8 11.02 -9.35 -4.30
N ILE A 9 11.22 -9.06 -3.03
CA ILE A 9 10.44 -8.08 -2.27
C ILE A 9 11.37 -6.95 -1.84
N THR A 10 11.26 -5.78 -2.48
CA THR A 10 11.95 -4.58 -2.01
C THR A 10 11.20 -3.98 -0.83
N GLY A 11 11.94 -3.47 0.17
CA GLY A 11 11.29 -3.07 1.42
C GLY A 11 10.72 -4.25 2.22
N GLY A 12 11.22 -5.47 1.97
CA GLY A 12 10.69 -6.72 2.54
C GLY A 12 10.75 -6.81 4.06
N THR A 13 11.57 -6.01 4.73
CA THR A 13 11.63 -5.92 6.21
C THR A 13 10.55 -5.00 6.80
N GLY A 14 9.79 -4.27 5.96
CA GLY A 14 8.64 -3.47 6.37
C GLY A 14 7.41 -4.34 6.67
N SER A 15 6.38 -3.75 7.31
CA SER A 15 5.16 -4.49 7.69
C SER A 15 4.49 -5.13 6.47
N PHE A 16 4.32 -4.39 5.38
CA PHE A 16 3.68 -4.88 4.17
C PHE A 16 4.52 -5.95 3.45
N GLY A 17 5.82 -5.67 3.24
CA GLY A 17 6.73 -6.64 2.63
C GLY A 17 6.82 -7.95 3.42
N ASN A 18 6.77 -7.87 4.77
CA ASN A 18 6.74 -9.03 5.64
C ASN A 18 5.42 -9.82 5.50
N ALA A 19 4.28 -9.14 5.36
CA ALA A 19 3.00 -9.81 5.17
C ALA A 19 2.93 -10.53 3.80
N VAL A 20 3.40 -9.88 2.73
CA VAL A 20 3.52 -10.51 1.42
C VAL A 20 4.47 -11.71 1.47
N MET A 21 5.63 -11.58 2.13
CA MET A 21 6.54 -12.70 2.33
C MET A 21 5.86 -13.89 3.02
N LYS A 22 5.13 -13.64 4.11
CA LYS A 22 4.39 -14.71 4.83
C LYS A 22 3.38 -15.41 3.93
N ARG A 23 2.61 -14.65 3.15
CA ARG A 23 1.58 -15.17 2.24
C ARG A 23 2.16 -16.16 1.22
N PHE A 24 3.40 -15.93 0.78
CA PHE A 24 4.08 -16.79 -0.17
C PHE A 24 4.94 -17.87 0.46
N LEU A 25 5.34 -17.74 1.72
CA LEU A 25 6.26 -18.65 2.39
C LEU A 25 5.71 -20.11 2.44
N ASP A 26 4.40 -20.25 2.69
CA ASP A 26 3.72 -21.52 2.77
C ASP A 26 3.23 -22.05 1.40
N SER A 27 3.52 -21.31 0.32
CA SER A 27 3.20 -21.73 -1.05
C SER A 27 4.32 -22.62 -1.65
N ASP A 28 4.10 -23.09 -2.87
CA ASP A 28 5.09 -23.82 -3.67
C ASP A 28 6.13 -22.93 -4.37
N ILE A 29 6.28 -21.69 -3.91
CA ILE A 29 7.33 -20.76 -4.39
C ILE A 29 8.71 -21.35 -4.09
N LYS A 30 9.66 -21.16 -5.01
CA LYS A 30 11.02 -21.68 -4.86
C LYS A 30 11.86 -20.87 -3.90
N GLU A 31 11.81 -19.54 -4.04
CA GLU A 31 12.68 -18.62 -3.29
C GLU A 31 12.00 -17.26 -3.12
N ILE A 32 12.20 -16.63 -1.97
CA ILE A 32 11.78 -15.27 -1.69
C ILE A 32 13.01 -14.46 -1.28
N ARG A 33 13.33 -13.41 -2.03
CA ARG A 33 14.41 -12.49 -1.75
C ARG A 33 13.92 -11.26 -1.04
N ILE A 34 14.47 -11.01 0.15
CA ILE A 34 14.19 -9.84 0.96
C ILE A 34 15.26 -8.80 0.70
N PHE A 35 14.89 -7.70 0.03
CA PHE A 35 15.80 -6.61 -0.30
C PHE A 35 15.49 -5.38 0.56
N SER A 36 16.44 -4.95 1.37
CA SER A 36 16.32 -3.74 2.19
C SER A 36 17.68 -3.23 2.66
N ARG A 37 17.72 -2.00 3.16
CA ARG A 37 18.92 -1.36 3.72
C ARG A 37 19.22 -1.80 5.16
N ASP A 38 18.21 -2.32 5.85
CA ASP A 38 18.25 -2.55 7.31
C ASP A 38 18.74 -3.98 7.60
N GLU A 39 20.05 -4.11 7.82
CA GLU A 39 20.72 -5.37 8.14
C GLU A 39 20.14 -6.01 9.42
N LYS A 40 19.87 -5.18 10.44
CA LYS A 40 19.35 -5.70 11.71
C LYS A 40 17.98 -6.36 11.54
N LYS A 41 17.06 -5.71 10.84
CA LYS A 41 15.75 -6.30 10.57
C LYS A 41 15.85 -7.54 9.70
N GLN A 42 16.79 -7.62 8.77
CA GLN A 42 17.03 -8.83 7.99
C GLN A 42 17.53 -9.98 8.89
N ASP A 43 18.44 -9.71 9.83
CA ASP A 43 18.93 -10.70 10.78
C ASP A 43 17.81 -11.17 11.71
N ASP A 44 17.00 -10.25 12.25
CA ASP A 44 15.84 -10.58 13.07
C ASP A 44 14.85 -11.47 12.29
N MET A 45 14.58 -11.18 11.01
CA MET A 45 13.74 -12.01 10.15
C MET A 45 14.34 -13.39 9.90
N ARG A 46 15.64 -13.47 9.60
CA ARG A 46 16.35 -14.74 9.39
C ARG A 46 16.21 -15.66 10.60
N LYS A 47 16.45 -15.13 11.78
CA LYS A 47 16.34 -15.87 13.05
C LYS A 47 14.88 -16.29 13.34
N LYS A 48 13.93 -15.38 13.10
CA LYS A 48 12.51 -15.60 13.38
C LYS A 48 11.90 -16.69 12.51
N TYR A 49 12.16 -16.66 11.20
CA TYR A 49 11.53 -17.56 10.25
C TYR A 49 12.32 -18.84 10.01
N ASN A 50 13.63 -18.79 10.08
CA ASN A 50 14.57 -19.92 9.90
C ASN A 50 14.12 -20.84 8.74
N ASN A 51 13.95 -20.28 7.55
CA ASN A 51 13.38 -20.97 6.39
C ASN A 51 14.30 -20.81 5.18
N ASP A 52 14.66 -21.93 4.55
CA ASP A 52 15.63 -21.98 3.44
C ASP A 52 15.16 -21.27 2.16
N LYS A 53 13.85 -21.08 1.98
CA LYS A 53 13.31 -20.29 0.86
C LYS A 53 13.67 -18.80 0.97
N LEU A 54 13.98 -18.29 2.18
CA LEU A 54 14.27 -16.88 2.39
C LEU A 54 15.75 -16.58 2.12
N LYS A 55 15.99 -15.64 1.20
CA LYS A 55 17.33 -15.09 0.92
C LYS A 55 17.32 -13.58 1.20
N PHE A 56 18.38 -13.10 1.80
CA PHE A 56 18.47 -11.73 2.29
C PHE A 56 19.55 -10.96 1.52
N TYR A 57 19.14 -9.83 0.95
CA TYR A 57 20.00 -8.95 0.15
C TYR A 57 20.00 -7.55 0.78
N ILE A 58 21.16 -7.11 1.22
CA ILE A 58 21.35 -5.73 1.69
C ILE A 58 21.55 -4.84 0.47
N GLY A 59 20.72 -3.80 0.34
CA GLY A 59 20.83 -2.86 -0.77
C GLY A 59 19.83 -1.73 -0.69
N ASP A 60 20.01 -0.72 -1.55
CA ASP A 60 19.20 0.47 -1.63
C ASP A 60 18.58 0.59 -3.03
N VAL A 61 17.26 0.82 -3.11
CA VAL A 61 16.54 1.02 -4.39
C VAL A 61 17.04 2.26 -5.14
N ARG A 62 17.72 3.19 -4.47
CA ARG A 62 18.32 4.37 -5.06
C ARG A 62 19.59 4.05 -5.89
N ASP A 63 20.15 2.86 -5.70
CA ASP A 63 21.29 2.33 -6.46
C ASP A 63 20.82 1.21 -7.40
N ILE A 64 20.81 1.51 -8.70
CA ILE A 64 20.36 0.57 -9.73
C ILE A 64 21.23 -0.69 -9.80
N ASN A 65 22.54 -0.59 -9.52
CA ASN A 65 23.42 -1.75 -9.53
C ASN A 65 23.13 -2.71 -8.38
N SER A 66 22.84 -2.17 -7.20
CA SER A 66 22.41 -2.95 -6.05
C SER A 66 21.09 -3.70 -6.35
N VAL A 67 20.15 -3.02 -7.01
CA VAL A 67 18.87 -3.61 -7.45
C VAL A 67 19.10 -4.73 -8.48
N LYS A 68 19.90 -4.49 -9.52
CA LYS A 68 20.23 -5.49 -10.56
C LYS A 68 20.87 -6.75 -9.95
N ASN A 69 21.81 -6.58 -9.02
CA ASN A 69 22.46 -7.71 -8.35
C ASN A 69 21.46 -8.61 -7.61
N ALA A 70 20.43 -8.03 -7.00
CA ALA A 70 19.37 -8.81 -6.33
C ALA A 70 18.38 -9.46 -7.30
N MET A 71 18.30 -8.99 -8.55
CA MET A 71 17.33 -9.45 -9.56
C MET A 71 17.81 -10.61 -10.43
N TYR A 72 19.07 -11.04 -10.36
CA TYR A 72 19.54 -12.16 -11.16
C TYR A 72 18.70 -13.43 -10.94
N GLY A 73 18.04 -13.93 -12.01
CA GLY A 73 17.22 -15.12 -11.99
C GLY A 73 15.88 -14.98 -11.27
N VAL A 74 15.47 -13.76 -10.91
CA VAL A 74 14.16 -13.46 -10.33
C VAL A 74 13.08 -13.54 -11.41
N ASP A 75 11.91 -14.08 -11.06
CA ASP A 75 10.74 -14.12 -11.94
C ASP A 75 9.79 -12.96 -11.68
N TYR A 76 9.55 -12.63 -10.41
CA TYR A 76 8.57 -11.64 -9.97
C TYR A 76 9.17 -10.64 -8.99
N VAL A 77 8.70 -9.41 -9.06
CA VAL A 77 9.08 -8.34 -8.13
C VAL A 77 7.85 -7.74 -7.48
N PHE A 78 7.86 -7.64 -6.16
CA PHE A 78 6.97 -6.78 -5.40
C PHE A 78 7.76 -5.60 -4.85
N HIS A 79 7.51 -4.41 -5.37
CA HIS A 79 8.21 -3.19 -5.00
C HIS A 79 7.45 -2.42 -3.92
N ALA A 80 7.85 -2.60 -2.64
CA ALA A 80 7.26 -1.95 -1.48
C ALA A 80 8.22 -1.00 -0.75
N ALA A 81 9.45 -0.82 -1.23
CA ALA A 81 10.40 0.13 -0.65
C ALA A 81 9.94 1.57 -0.90
N ALA A 82 9.65 2.31 0.16
CA ALA A 82 9.21 3.71 0.07
C ALA A 82 9.42 4.46 1.38
N LEU A 83 9.48 5.79 1.31
CA LEU A 83 9.19 6.68 2.43
C LEU A 83 7.69 6.94 2.48
N LYS A 84 7.05 6.68 3.64
CA LYS A 84 5.59 6.73 3.79
C LYS A 84 5.10 7.71 4.87
N GLN A 85 5.98 8.24 5.69
CA GLN A 85 5.60 9.15 6.76
C GLN A 85 5.44 10.57 6.21
N VAL A 86 4.23 11.13 6.31
CA VAL A 86 3.92 12.47 5.80
C VAL A 86 4.86 13.52 6.38
N PRO A 87 5.04 13.64 7.72
CA PRO A 87 5.94 14.66 8.28
C PRO A 87 7.39 14.52 7.76
N SER A 88 7.91 13.30 7.71
CA SER A 88 9.28 13.08 7.22
C SER A 88 9.46 13.49 5.75
N CYS A 89 8.44 13.25 4.91
CA CYS A 89 8.49 13.64 3.50
C CYS A 89 8.34 15.17 3.34
N GLU A 90 7.54 15.82 4.17
CA GLU A 90 7.43 17.29 4.17
C GLU A 90 8.77 17.96 4.53
N PHE A 91 9.46 17.48 5.57
CA PHE A 91 10.75 18.02 5.95
C PHE A 91 11.90 17.62 5.02
N PHE A 92 11.81 16.46 4.38
CA PHE A 92 12.85 15.93 3.49
C PHE A 92 12.28 15.49 2.14
N PRO A 93 11.68 16.40 1.35
CA PRO A 93 10.98 16.04 0.11
C PRO A 93 11.92 15.40 -0.93
N MET A 94 13.18 15.81 -0.99
CA MET A 94 14.16 15.22 -1.90
C MET A 94 14.49 13.76 -1.57
N GLU A 95 14.41 13.35 -0.31
CA GLU A 95 14.56 11.94 0.05
C GLU A 95 13.34 11.10 -0.39
N ALA A 96 12.14 11.71 -0.38
CA ALA A 96 10.95 11.10 -0.97
C ALA A 96 11.10 10.98 -2.50
N VAL A 97 11.58 12.00 -3.19
CA VAL A 97 11.88 11.94 -4.64
C VAL A 97 12.86 10.82 -4.96
N LYS A 98 14.02 10.78 -4.27
CA LYS A 98 15.06 9.78 -4.50
C LYS A 98 14.58 8.35 -4.24
N THR A 99 13.76 8.14 -3.18
CA THR A 99 13.31 6.81 -2.79
C THR A 99 12.07 6.38 -3.56
N ASN A 100 11.02 7.22 -3.56
CA ASN A 100 9.72 6.83 -4.12
C ASN A 100 9.69 6.94 -5.64
N ILE A 101 10.30 7.98 -6.21
CA ILE A 101 10.29 8.23 -7.67
C ILE A 101 11.48 7.54 -8.34
N MET A 102 12.70 7.99 -8.02
CA MET A 102 13.92 7.46 -8.66
C MET A 102 14.18 6.00 -8.28
N GLY A 103 13.88 5.62 -7.03
CA GLY A 103 13.97 4.22 -6.60
C GLY A 103 13.02 3.32 -7.37
N THR A 104 11.80 3.76 -7.66
CA THR A 104 10.88 3.02 -8.52
C THR A 104 11.37 2.96 -9.96
N ASP A 105 11.86 4.07 -10.52
CA ASP A 105 12.46 4.08 -11.85
C ASP A 105 13.61 3.07 -11.97
N ASN A 106 14.50 3.03 -10.99
CA ASN A 106 15.59 2.05 -10.93
C ASN A 106 15.07 0.61 -10.89
N VAL A 107 14.06 0.33 -10.05
CA VAL A 107 13.50 -1.03 -9.91
C VAL A 107 12.84 -1.49 -11.19
N VAL A 108 12.00 -0.66 -11.82
CA VAL A 108 11.31 -1.06 -13.07
C VAL A 108 12.26 -1.12 -14.26
N THR A 109 13.28 -0.22 -14.32
CA THR A 109 14.33 -0.26 -15.35
C THR A 109 15.14 -1.55 -15.23
N ALA A 110 15.62 -1.86 -14.02
CA ALA A 110 16.36 -3.12 -13.77
C ALA A 110 15.51 -4.35 -14.09
N ALA A 111 14.21 -4.33 -13.76
CA ALA A 111 13.31 -5.42 -14.06
C ALA A 111 13.15 -5.66 -15.57
N ILE A 112 13.01 -4.60 -16.37
CA ILE A 112 12.94 -4.68 -17.83
C ILE A 112 14.25 -5.25 -18.40
N GLU A 113 15.38 -4.74 -17.97
CA GLU A 113 16.70 -5.19 -18.44
C GLU A 113 17.00 -6.64 -18.08
N MET A 114 16.56 -7.10 -16.88
CA MET A 114 16.76 -8.47 -16.42
C MET A 114 15.69 -9.45 -16.91
N GLY A 115 14.68 -8.99 -17.65
CA GLY A 115 13.62 -9.84 -18.18
C GLY A 115 12.68 -10.39 -17.12
N ILE A 116 12.42 -9.62 -16.05
CA ILE A 116 11.48 -9.99 -15.00
C ILE A 116 10.08 -10.09 -15.60
N GLN A 117 9.36 -11.18 -15.31
CA GLN A 117 8.05 -11.44 -15.89
C GLN A 117 6.97 -10.48 -15.37
N LYS A 118 6.96 -10.21 -14.05
CA LYS A 118 5.94 -9.33 -13.44
C LYS A 118 6.50 -8.47 -12.34
N VAL A 119 6.11 -7.20 -12.35
CA VAL A 119 6.46 -6.19 -11.34
C VAL A 119 5.21 -5.54 -10.79
N ILE A 120 4.98 -5.63 -9.48
CA ILE A 120 3.90 -4.94 -8.80
C ILE A 120 4.48 -3.81 -7.96
N CYS A 121 4.09 -2.57 -8.24
CA CYS A 121 4.50 -1.38 -7.49
C CYS A 121 3.45 -0.98 -6.46
N LEU A 122 3.84 -0.89 -5.19
CA LEU A 122 2.93 -0.56 -4.10
C LEU A 122 2.69 0.95 -4.04
N SER A 123 1.45 1.39 -4.30
CA SER A 123 1.00 2.77 -4.15
C SER A 123 0.07 2.95 -2.94
N THR A 124 -0.77 3.97 -2.91
CA THR A 124 -1.58 4.38 -1.76
C THR A 124 -2.73 5.30 -2.20
N ASP A 125 -3.80 5.38 -1.41
CA ASP A 125 -4.87 6.37 -1.50
C ASP A 125 -4.35 7.83 -1.56
N LYS A 126 -3.21 8.10 -0.92
CA LYS A 126 -2.60 9.43 -0.89
C LYS A 126 -2.00 9.89 -2.22
N ALA A 127 -1.88 8.97 -3.20
CA ALA A 127 -1.50 9.29 -4.58
C ALA A 127 -2.68 9.89 -5.39
N ALA A 128 -3.94 9.60 -5.00
CA ALA A 128 -5.12 10.22 -5.58
C ALA A 128 -5.35 11.60 -4.93
N TYR A 129 -5.49 12.65 -5.75
CA TYR A 129 -5.57 14.05 -5.29
C TYR A 129 -4.54 14.39 -4.19
N PRO A 130 -3.24 14.29 -4.46
CA PRO A 130 -2.20 14.43 -3.45
C PRO A 130 -2.09 15.86 -2.93
N ILE A 131 -2.00 16.05 -1.62
CA ILE A 131 -1.88 17.35 -0.96
C ILE A 131 -0.61 17.52 -0.13
N ASN A 132 0.23 16.49 -0.06
CA ASN A 132 1.49 16.51 0.70
C ASN A 132 2.61 15.85 -0.09
N ALA A 133 3.87 16.11 0.30
CA ALA A 133 5.06 15.63 -0.42
C ALA A 133 5.10 14.10 -0.58
N MET A 134 4.62 13.36 0.43
CA MET A 134 4.54 11.90 0.34
C MET A 134 3.55 11.48 -0.75
N GLY A 135 2.33 12.01 -0.73
CA GLY A 135 1.31 11.73 -1.75
C GLY A 135 1.75 12.15 -3.15
N ILE A 136 2.33 13.36 -3.30
CA ILE A 136 2.87 13.85 -4.58
C ILE A 136 3.96 12.92 -5.12
N SER A 137 4.89 12.48 -4.27
CA SER A 137 5.94 11.54 -4.69
C SER A 137 5.37 10.19 -5.12
N LYS A 138 4.31 9.71 -4.48
CA LYS A 138 3.62 8.47 -4.86
C LYS A 138 2.81 8.62 -6.15
N ALA A 139 2.14 9.76 -6.34
CA ALA A 139 1.44 10.06 -7.60
C ALA A 139 2.43 10.10 -8.78
N MET A 140 3.60 10.75 -8.60
CA MET A 140 4.63 10.76 -9.63
C MET A 140 5.23 9.37 -9.85
N MET A 141 5.42 8.56 -8.81
CA MET A 141 5.83 7.17 -8.90
C MET A 141 4.89 6.36 -9.80
N GLU A 142 3.57 6.55 -9.66
CA GLU A 142 2.57 5.89 -10.52
C GLU A 142 2.78 6.28 -12.00
N LYS A 143 2.98 7.56 -12.28
CA LYS A 143 3.25 8.03 -13.66
C LYS A 143 4.55 7.42 -14.22
N VAL A 144 5.59 7.26 -13.39
CA VAL A 144 6.87 6.66 -13.79
C VAL A 144 6.69 5.20 -14.20
N PHE A 145 6.08 4.35 -13.36
CA PHE A 145 5.94 2.95 -13.72
C PHE A 145 4.94 2.72 -14.87
N VAL A 146 3.87 3.53 -14.96
CA VAL A 146 2.94 3.49 -16.10
C VAL A 146 3.65 3.86 -17.40
N ALA A 147 4.48 4.91 -17.39
CA ALA A 147 5.26 5.30 -18.56
C ALA A 147 6.26 4.20 -18.97
N LYS A 148 6.94 3.57 -18.02
CA LYS A 148 7.85 2.43 -18.30
C LYS A 148 7.09 1.21 -18.84
N ALA A 149 5.91 0.92 -18.31
CA ALA A 149 5.07 -0.18 -18.80
C ALA A 149 4.75 -0.06 -20.29
N ARG A 150 4.61 1.16 -20.82
CA ARG A 150 4.39 1.40 -22.27
C ARG A 150 5.59 1.07 -23.16
N THR A 151 6.79 0.94 -22.58
CA THR A 151 8.02 0.65 -23.36
C THR A 151 8.28 -0.83 -23.57
N VAL A 152 7.46 -1.71 -22.99
CA VAL A 152 7.60 -3.17 -23.05
C VAL A 152 6.24 -3.83 -23.32
N THR A 153 6.27 -5.08 -23.76
CA THR A 153 5.05 -5.90 -23.90
C THR A 153 4.78 -6.70 -22.63
N ASP A 154 3.50 -7.05 -22.39
CA ASP A 154 3.09 -7.88 -21.25
C ASP A 154 3.78 -9.25 -21.22
N GLU A 155 4.07 -9.80 -22.38
CA GLU A 155 4.74 -11.09 -22.51
C GLU A 155 6.18 -11.01 -22.04
N ARG A 156 6.81 -9.83 -22.14
CA ARG A 156 8.20 -9.62 -21.69
C ARG A 156 8.27 -9.23 -20.24
N THR A 157 7.56 -8.17 -19.86
CA THR A 157 7.59 -7.64 -18.48
C THR A 157 6.29 -6.89 -18.19
N MET A 158 5.37 -7.51 -17.48
CA MET A 158 4.16 -6.84 -17.00
C MET A 158 4.48 -5.99 -15.79
N ILE A 159 4.24 -4.68 -15.86
CA ILE A 159 4.45 -3.71 -14.78
C ILE A 159 3.11 -3.09 -14.44
N CYS A 160 2.66 -3.16 -13.18
CA CYS A 160 1.44 -2.51 -12.72
C CYS A 160 1.60 -1.97 -11.30
N GLY A 161 0.61 -1.22 -10.84
CA GLY A 161 0.53 -0.73 -9.46
C GLY A 161 -0.65 -1.29 -8.70
N THR A 162 -0.55 -1.23 -7.36
CA THR A 162 -1.67 -1.48 -6.46
C THR A 162 -1.90 -0.27 -5.58
N ARG A 163 -3.16 0.15 -5.43
CA ARG A 163 -3.57 1.27 -4.57
C ARG A 163 -4.56 0.78 -3.54
N TYR A 164 -4.33 1.09 -2.28
CA TYR A 164 -5.13 0.65 -1.14
C TYR A 164 -5.29 1.79 -0.13
N GLY A 165 -6.33 1.69 0.72
CA GLY A 165 -6.63 2.66 1.76
C GLY A 165 -5.78 2.50 3.03
N ASN A 166 -6.31 2.98 4.15
CA ASN A 166 -5.62 2.88 5.43
C ASN A 166 -5.60 1.43 5.93
N VAL A 167 -4.41 0.89 6.15
CA VAL A 167 -4.24 -0.44 6.77
C VAL A 167 -4.34 -0.29 8.28
N MET A 168 -5.32 -1.00 8.88
CA MET A 168 -5.59 -1.01 10.31
C MET A 168 -4.37 -1.48 11.11
N ALA A 169 -4.17 -0.91 12.29
CA ALA A 169 -3.10 -1.22 13.23
C ALA A 169 -1.68 -1.20 12.63
N SER A 170 -1.48 -0.53 11.49
CA SER A 170 -0.15 -0.32 10.94
C SER A 170 0.68 0.59 11.86
N ARG A 171 1.99 0.42 11.85
CA ARG A 171 2.92 1.20 12.70
C ARG A 171 2.74 2.71 12.47
N GLY A 172 2.51 3.44 13.56
CA GLY A 172 2.30 4.90 13.55
C GLY A 172 0.90 5.32 13.07
N SER A 173 -0.07 4.40 13.04
CA SER A 173 -1.47 4.70 12.72
C SER A 173 -2.30 5.00 13.98
N VAL A 174 -3.55 5.41 13.76
CA VAL A 174 -4.45 5.90 14.81
C VAL A 174 -4.85 4.82 15.82
N ILE A 175 -5.01 3.55 15.41
CA ILE A 175 -5.41 2.46 16.31
C ILE A 175 -4.36 2.20 17.39
N PRO A 176 -3.06 1.97 17.08
CA PRO A 176 -2.02 1.90 18.09
C PRO A 176 -1.96 3.14 18.99
N LEU A 177 -2.12 4.34 18.42
CA LEU A 177 -2.13 5.58 19.20
C LEU A 177 -3.24 5.58 20.25
N PHE A 178 -4.46 5.21 19.89
CA PHE A 178 -5.59 5.16 20.82
C PHE A 178 -5.36 4.12 21.94
N ILE A 179 -4.86 2.94 21.59
CA ILE A 179 -4.53 1.90 22.56
C ILE A 179 -3.44 2.37 23.54
N ASP A 180 -2.37 3.00 23.04
CA ASP A 180 -1.31 3.56 23.87
C ASP A 180 -1.82 4.66 24.81
N GLN A 181 -2.73 5.50 24.33
CA GLN A 181 -3.36 6.54 25.15
C GLN A 181 -4.24 5.93 26.26
N ILE A 182 -5.04 4.91 25.94
CA ILE A 182 -5.84 4.17 26.92
C ILE A 182 -4.93 3.56 28.01
N LYS A 183 -3.92 2.81 27.62
CA LYS A 183 -2.97 2.17 28.55
C LYS A 183 -2.24 3.19 29.44
N SER A 184 -2.08 4.41 28.96
CA SER A 184 -1.45 5.51 29.69
C SER A 184 -2.44 6.37 30.50
N GLY A 185 -3.74 6.02 30.53
CA GLY A 185 -4.78 6.80 31.20
C GLY A 185 -5.00 8.20 30.63
N LYS A 186 -4.62 8.43 29.34
CA LYS A 186 -4.73 9.72 28.67
C LYS A 186 -6.01 9.82 27.85
N PRO A 187 -6.53 11.02 27.56
CA PRO A 187 -7.59 11.21 26.58
C PRO A 187 -7.19 10.69 25.19
N LEU A 188 -8.17 10.21 24.43
CA LEU A 188 -7.96 9.87 23.02
C LEU A 188 -7.93 11.17 22.20
N THR A 189 -6.85 11.42 21.51
CA THR A 189 -6.71 12.62 20.67
C THR A 189 -7.23 12.36 19.26
N VAL A 190 -8.28 13.09 18.88
CA VAL A 190 -8.95 13.01 17.57
C VAL A 190 -8.82 14.36 16.88
N THR A 191 -8.43 14.36 15.60
CA THR A 191 -8.28 15.59 14.82
C THR A 191 -9.63 16.22 14.51
N ASP A 192 -10.50 15.48 13.85
CA ASP A 192 -11.91 15.80 13.60
C ASP A 192 -12.70 14.47 13.61
N PRO A 193 -13.70 14.30 14.51
CA PRO A 193 -14.49 13.09 14.59
C PRO A 193 -15.21 12.71 13.30
N GLY A 194 -15.56 13.70 12.47
CA GLY A 194 -16.25 13.52 11.19
C GLY A 194 -15.34 13.11 10.02
N MET A 195 -14.01 13.11 10.19
CA MET A 195 -13.10 12.61 9.17
C MET A 195 -13.33 11.14 8.91
N THR A 196 -13.29 10.73 7.64
CA THR A 196 -13.46 9.33 7.28
C THR A 196 -12.16 8.70 6.80
N ARG A 197 -11.99 7.42 7.12
CA ARG A 197 -10.83 6.61 6.72
C ARG A 197 -11.30 5.24 6.28
N PHE A 198 -10.69 4.71 5.23
CA PHE A 198 -10.87 3.31 4.88
C PHE A 198 -10.36 2.41 6.02
N LEU A 199 -11.03 1.29 6.23
CA LEU A 199 -10.61 0.27 7.19
C LEU A 199 -10.31 -1.04 6.46
N MET A 200 -9.05 -1.29 6.23
CA MET A 200 -8.54 -2.46 5.53
C MET A 200 -7.61 -3.26 6.44
N SER A 201 -7.71 -4.58 6.41
CA SER A 201 -6.71 -5.43 7.04
C SER A 201 -5.44 -5.52 6.20
N LEU A 202 -4.35 -5.97 6.81
CA LEU A 202 -3.10 -6.20 6.08
C LEU A 202 -3.23 -7.41 5.14
N GLU A 203 -4.03 -8.39 5.53
CA GLU A 203 -4.35 -9.58 4.76
C GLU A 203 -5.12 -9.21 3.47
N GLU A 204 -6.16 -8.39 3.57
CA GLU A 204 -6.90 -7.87 2.39
C GLU A 204 -5.95 -7.13 1.43
N ALA A 205 -5.06 -6.29 1.96
CA ALA A 205 -4.08 -5.57 1.14
C ALA A 205 -3.08 -6.52 0.44
N VAL A 206 -2.74 -7.65 1.06
CA VAL A 206 -1.89 -8.70 0.45
C VAL A 206 -2.65 -9.44 -0.65
N GLU A 207 -3.94 -9.74 -0.47
CA GLU A 207 -4.75 -10.37 -1.51
C GLU A 207 -4.90 -9.47 -2.75
N LEU A 208 -4.94 -8.14 -2.59
CA LEU A 208 -4.84 -7.21 -3.73
C LEU A 208 -3.54 -7.43 -4.53
N VAL A 209 -2.41 -7.65 -3.86
CA VAL A 209 -1.12 -7.92 -4.53
C VAL A 209 -1.17 -9.24 -5.30
N VAL A 210 -1.73 -10.30 -4.69
CA VAL A 210 -1.93 -11.60 -5.36
C VAL A 210 -2.84 -11.45 -6.56
N PHE A 211 -3.95 -10.73 -6.40
CA PHE A 211 -4.90 -10.45 -7.49
C PHE A 211 -4.25 -9.68 -8.64
N ALA A 212 -3.42 -8.68 -8.34
CA ALA A 212 -2.68 -7.93 -9.34
C ALA A 212 -1.69 -8.82 -10.12
N PHE A 213 -0.94 -9.71 -9.45
CA PHE A 213 -0.08 -10.67 -10.13
C PHE A 213 -0.85 -11.56 -11.12
N GLN A 214 -2.11 -11.90 -10.82
CA GLN A 214 -2.93 -12.80 -11.63
C GLN A 214 -3.65 -12.10 -12.79
N ASN A 215 -4.13 -10.87 -12.57
CA ASN A 215 -5.16 -10.25 -13.42
C ASN A 215 -4.73 -8.93 -14.08
N ALA A 216 -3.68 -8.26 -13.60
CA ALA A 216 -3.27 -6.96 -14.13
C ALA A 216 -2.59 -7.08 -15.51
N LYS A 217 -2.73 -6.02 -16.29
CA LYS A 217 -2.00 -5.78 -17.54
C LYS A 217 -1.00 -4.63 -17.33
N ALA A 218 -0.11 -4.43 -18.31
CA ALA A 218 0.90 -3.39 -18.23
C ALA A 218 0.29 -1.99 -18.05
N GLY A 219 0.78 -1.28 -17.05
CA GLY A 219 0.34 0.08 -16.71
C GLY A 219 -0.94 0.18 -15.89
N ASP A 220 -1.62 -0.93 -15.61
CA ASP A 220 -2.82 -0.91 -14.76
C ASP A 220 -2.51 -0.43 -13.34
N ILE A 221 -3.51 0.19 -12.71
CA ILE A 221 -3.56 0.38 -11.26
C ILE A 221 -4.73 -0.43 -10.72
N MET A 222 -4.42 -1.43 -9.91
CA MET A 222 -5.42 -2.26 -9.22
C MET A 222 -5.75 -1.64 -7.87
N VAL A 223 -7.03 -1.48 -7.58
CA VAL A 223 -7.52 -0.75 -6.40
C VAL A 223 -8.42 -1.64 -5.58
N GLN A 224 -8.13 -1.73 -4.26
CA GLN A 224 -8.96 -2.47 -3.33
C GLN A 224 -10.22 -1.68 -2.97
N LYS A 225 -11.39 -2.30 -3.08
CA LYS A 225 -12.60 -1.79 -2.45
C LYS A 225 -12.54 -2.05 -0.94
N SER A 226 -12.89 -1.06 -0.15
CA SER A 226 -12.82 -1.17 1.30
C SER A 226 -13.93 -0.38 1.97
N PRO A 227 -14.53 -0.89 3.05
CA PRO A 227 -15.42 -0.09 3.88
C PRO A 227 -14.64 1.00 4.61
N ALA A 228 -15.38 1.97 5.16
CA ALA A 228 -14.81 3.07 5.91
C ALA A 228 -15.55 3.32 7.23
N SER A 229 -14.90 4.04 8.14
CA SER A 229 -15.53 4.60 9.33
C SER A 229 -15.17 6.07 9.50
N THR A 230 -15.91 6.75 10.36
CA THR A 230 -15.44 8.01 10.92
C THR A 230 -14.32 7.74 11.95
N VAL A 231 -13.44 8.72 12.15
CA VAL A 231 -12.42 8.63 13.20
C VAL A 231 -13.06 8.64 14.59
N GLY A 232 -14.21 9.33 14.73
CA GLY A 232 -15.02 9.33 15.96
C GLY A 232 -15.56 7.95 16.30
N ASP A 233 -16.19 7.25 15.35
CA ASP A 233 -16.71 5.90 15.56
C ASP A 233 -15.58 4.90 15.84
N LEU A 234 -14.44 5.06 15.19
CA LEU A 234 -13.25 4.24 15.47
C LEU A 234 -12.75 4.45 16.91
N ALA A 235 -12.68 5.70 17.38
CA ALA A 235 -12.28 6.00 18.76
C ALA A 235 -13.27 5.39 19.77
N GLN A 236 -14.58 5.49 19.49
CA GLN A 236 -15.63 4.89 20.31
C GLN A 236 -15.51 3.35 20.35
N ALA A 237 -15.31 2.72 19.18
CA ALA A 237 -15.13 1.27 19.10
C ALA A 237 -13.93 0.77 19.93
N VAL A 238 -12.81 1.50 19.89
CA VAL A 238 -11.63 1.13 20.69
C VAL A 238 -11.92 1.31 22.19
N LYS A 239 -12.55 2.41 22.62
CA LYS A 239 -12.96 2.62 24.02
C LYS A 239 -13.85 1.47 24.54
N GLU A 240 -14.87 1.08 23.75
CA GLU A 240 -15.79 0.01 24.13
C GLU A 240 -15.10 -1.35 24.23
N LEU A 241 -14.19 -1.67 23.31
CA LEU A 241 -13.41 -2.91 23.37
C LEU A 241 -12.53 -3.01 24.63
N PHE A 242 -11.95 -1.89 25.05
CA PHE A 242 -11.11 -1.85 26.26
C PHE A 242 -11.90 -1.60 27.54
N HIS A 243 -13.24 -1.43 27.46
CA HIS A 243 -14.14 -1.14 28.59
C HIS A 243 -13.68 0.06 29.41
N VAL A 244 -13.34 1.16 28.73
CA VAL A 244 -12.82 2.38 29.34
C VAL A 244 -13.68 3.60 29.02
N ASP A 245 -13.58 4.63 29.86
CA ASP A 245 -14.34 5.88 29.69
C ASP A 245 -13.42 7.10 29.50
N ASN A 246 -12.29 6.89 28.84
CA ASN A 246 -11.37 7.98 28.51
C ASN A 246 -12.07 9.06 27.68
N GLU A 247 -11.82 10.34 27.99
CA GLU A 247 -12.33 11.46 27.19
C GLU A 247 -11.75 11.44 25.77
N ILE A 248 -12.56 11.92 24.80
CA ILE A 248 -12.09 12.17 23.43
C ILE A 248 -11.78 13.65 23.34
N HIS A 249 -10.50 13.98 23.14
CA HIS A 249 -10.01 15.35 23.01
C HIS A 249 -9.83 15.73 21.53
N ILE A 250 -10.61 16.70 21.05
CA ILE A 250 -10.53 17.17 19.67
C ILE A 250 -9.38 18.16 19.54
N ILE A 251 -8.36 17.82 18.74
CA ILE A 251 -7.13 18.63 18.57
C ILE A 251 -7.13 19.49 17.30
N GLY A 252 -8.15 19.37 16.44
CA GLY A 252 -8.21 20.05 15.15
C GLY A 252 -7.42 19.37 14.03
N THR A 253 -7.70 19.76 12.79
CA THR A 253 -7.09 19.20 11.57
C THR A 253 -5.60 19.56 11.48
N ARG A 254 -4.75 18.59 11.15
CA ARG A 254 -3.32 18.79 10.95
C ARG A 254 -3.01 19.26 9.53
N HIS A 255 -1.87 19.93 9.35
CA HIS A 255 -1.39 20.27 8.00
C HIS A 255 -1.20 19.02 7.14
N GLY A 256 -1.68 19.07 5.89
CA GLY A 256 -1.55 17.96 4.94
C GLY A 256 -2.46 16.76 5.22
N GLU A 257 -3.47 16.90 6.09
CA GLU A 257 -4.45 15.87 6.41
C GLU A 257 -5.76 16.13 5.68
N LYS A 258 -6.28 15.11 4.97
CA LYS A 258 -7.55 15.19 4.23
C LYS A 258 -8.74 14.89 5.15
N ARG A 259 -9.90 15.48 4.85
CA ARG A 259 -11.16 15.14 5.50
C ARG A 259 -11.60 13.70 5.18
N TYR A 260 -11.41 13.28 3.95
CA TYR A 260 -11.63 11.90 3.47
C TYR A 260 -10.50 11.48 2.54
N GLU A 261 -10.28 10.19 2.40
CA GLU A 261 -9.27 9.62 1.50
C GLU A 261 -9.92 9.14 0.20
N THR A 262 -9.25 9.37 -0.94
CA THR A 262 -9.73 9.00 -2.26
C THR A 262 -8.88 7.85 -2.81
N LEU A 263 -9.52 6.80 -3.31
CA LEU A 263 -8.86 5.68 -3.98
C LEU A 263 -8.92 5.78 -5.49
N LEU A 264 -10.02 6.33 -6.05
CA LEU A 264 -10.15 6.65 -7.48
C LEU A 264 -10.57 8.10 -7.64
N THR A 265 -9.82 8.86 -8.42
CA THR A 265 -10.23 10.22 -8.82
C THR A 265 -11.45 10.16 -9.75
N LYS A 266 -12.10 11.30 -9.99
CA LYS A 266 -13.23 11.37 -10.91
C LYS A 266 -12.86 10.86 -12.31
N GLU A 267 -11.68 11.24 -12.78
CA GLU A 267 -11.18 10.86 -14.10
C GLU A 267 -10.85 9.36 -14.17
N GLU A 268 -10.28 8.80 -13.10
CA GLU A 268 -10.00 7.37 -13.01
C GLU A 268 -11.29 6.54 -12.89
N TYR A 269 -12.27 7.03 -12.11
CA TYR A 269 -13.54 6.33 -11.90
C TYR A 269 -14.35 6.18 -13.17
N LEU A 270 -14.29 7.19 -14.08
CA LEU A 270 -14.95 7.14 -15.39
C LEU A 270 -14.52 5.95 -16.24
N VAL A 271 -13.25 5.53 -16.14
CA VAL A 271 -12.66 4.45 -16.95
C VAL A 271 -12.39 3.18 -16.14
N ALA A 272 -12.65 3.21 -14.84
CA ALA A 272 -12.42 2.08 -13.95
C ALA A 272 -13.35 0.91 -14.30
N GLN A 273 -12.77 -0.29 -14.30
CA GLN A 273 -13.50 -1.53 -14.49
C GLN A 273 -13.78 -2.17 -13.13
N ASP A 274 -15.04 -2.49 -12.87
CA ASP A 274 -15.44 -3.22 -11.66
C ASP A 274 -15.08 -4.70 -11.82
N MET A 275 -14.27 -5.22 -10.88
CA MET A 275 -13.82 -6.61 -10.86
C MET A 275 -14.23 -7.31 -9.53
N GLY A 276 -15.41 -6.99 -8.99
CA GLY A 276 -15.90 -7.53 -7.73
C GLY A 276 -15.32 -6.76 -6.54
N ASP A 277 -14.43 -7.36 -5.77
CA ASP A 277 -13.79 -6.71 -4.61
C ASP A 277 -12.71 -5.68 -4.99
N PHE A 278 -12.45 -5.52 -6.29
CA PHE A 278 -11.40 -4.66 -6.81
C PHE A 278 -11.91 -3.77 -7.93
N TYR A 279 -11.21 -2.65 -8.15
CA TYR A 279 -11.29 -1.90 -9.40
C TYR A 279 -9.97 -2.06 -10.16
N ARG A 280 -10.07 -2.06 -11.47
CA ARG A 280 -8.95 -1.94 -12.38
C ARG A 280 -9.03 -0.58 -13.08
N VAL A 281 -8.02 0.25 -12.92
CA VAL A 281 -7.83 1.48 -13.71
C VAL A 281 -6.88 1.12 -14.85
N PRO A 282 -7.36 1.03 -16.10
CA PRO A 282 -6.51 0.70 -17.23
C PRO A 282 -5.56 1.85 -17.54
N ALA A 283 -4.36 1.52 -18.02
CA ALA A 283 -3.44 2.51 -18.52
C ALA A 283 -3.99 3.16 -19.81
N ASP A 284 -3.63 4.43 -20.03
CA ASP A 284 -3.78 5.05 -21.33
C ASP A 284 -2.79 4.39 -22.32
N THR A 285 -3.30 3.63 -23.25
CA THR A 285 -2.52 2.86 -24.24
C THR A 285 -2.23 3.65 -25.52
N ARG A 286 -2.65 4.91 -25.60
CA ARG A 286 -2.31 5.76 -26.74
C ARG A 286 -0.80 5.91 -26.86
N ASP A 287 -0.27 5.81 -28.07
CA ASP A 287 1.15 5.98 -28.33
C ASP A 287 1.58 7.47 -28.21
N LEU A 288 2.89 7.72 -28.28
CA LEU A 288 3.47 9.07 -28.22
C LEU A 288 3.20 9.91 -29.47
N ASN A 289 2.31 9.46 -30.38
CA ASN A 289 1.86 10.27 -31.49
C ASN A 289 0.91 11.35 -30.95
N TYR A 290 1.40 12.57 -30.87
CA TYR A 290 0.69 13.72 -30.34
C TYR A 290 -0.65 13.98 -31.04
N ASP A 291 -0.78 13.63 -32.33
CA ASP A 291 -2.04 13.81 -33.08
C ASP A 291 -3.19 13.00 -32.44
N LYS A 292 -2.95 11.75 -32.08
CA LYS A 292 -3.94 10.91 -31.37
C LYS A 292 -4.27 11.42 -29.97
N TYR A 293 -3.28 11.96 -29.27
CA TYR A 293 -3.50 12.52 -27.93
C TYR A 293 -4.52 13.67 -27.96
N PHE A 294 -4.51 14.48 -29.01
CA PHE A 294 -5.40 15.64 -29.16
C PHE A 294 -6.75 15.32 -29.78
N VAL A 295 -6.88 14.25 -30.57
CA VAL A 295 -8.08 13.96 -31.38
C VAL A 295 -8.84 12.70 -30.93
N GLU A 296 -8.24 11.83 -30.15
CA GLU A 296 -8.86 10.59 -29.65
C GLU A 296 -9.14 10.69 -28.15
N GLY A 297 -10.39 10.76 -27.74
CA GLY A 297 -10.88 10.63 -26.36
C GLY A 297 -11.65 9.33 -26.15
N SER A 298 -11.83 8.91 -24.91
CA SER A 298 -12.77 7.83 -24.60
C SER A 298 -14.22 8.33 -24.78
N LYS A 299 -15.01 7.58 -25.54
CA LYS A 299 -16.45 7.84 -25.73
C LYS A 299 -17.31 7.07 -24.71
N GLU A 300 -16.75 6.11 -24.02
CA GLU A 300 -17.43 5.30 -23.04
C GLU A 300 -17.12 5.82 -21.63
N LEU A 301 -18.00 6.68 -21.13
CA LEU A 301 -18.01 7.06 -19.71
C LEU A 301 -18.91 6.07 -18.98
N THR A 302 -18.32 5.25 -18.11
CA THR A 302 -19.05 4.16 -17.46
C THR A 302 -19.62 4.53 -16.09
N GLN A 303 -19.06 5.54 -15.41
CA GLN A 303 -19.47 5.92 -14.05
C GLN A 303 -19.26 7.42 -13.82
N GLU A 304 -20.16 8.05 -13.05
CA GLU A 304 -19.99 9.43 -12.58
C GLU A 304 -19.57 9.44 -11.11
N GLY A 305 -18.65 10.33 -10.72
CA GLY A 305 -18.21 10.53 -9.35
C GLY A 305 -16.78 10.09 -9.11
N GLU A 306 -16.45 9.82 -7.86
CA GLU A 306 -15.14 9.32 -7.39
C GLU A 306 -15.36 8.19 -6.38
N TYR A 307 -14.34 7.38 -6.08
CA TYR A 307 -14.40 6.39 -5.01
C TYR A 307 -13.54 6.83 -3.84
N ASN A 308 -14.19 7.14 -2.73
CA ASN A 308 -13.54 7.69 -1.53
C ASN A 308 -14.12 7.12 -0.23
N SER A 309 -13.49 7.42 0.90
CA SER A 309 -13.90 6.92 2.22
C SER A 309 -15.19 7.55 2.76
N ASP A 310 -15.72 8.58 2.10
CA ASP A 310 -16.99 9.20 2.50
C ASP A 310 -18.19 8.59 1.78
N ASN A 311 -18.01 8.04 0.57
CA ASN A 311 -19.07 7.45 -0.26
C ASN A 311 -19.04 5.92 -0.39
N THR A 312 -18.14 5.23 0.33
CA THR A 312 -18.12 3.75 0.42
C THR A 312 -19.02 3.25 1.56
N GLN A 313 -19.12 1.93 1.72
CA GLN A 313 -19.83 1.31 2.83
C GLN A 313 -19.34 1.85 4.18
N ARG A 314 -20.23 2.46 4.95
CA ARG A 314 -19.94 2.96 6.29
C ARG A 314 -20.16 1.86 7.31
N LEU A 315 -19.14 1.59 8.16
CA LEU A 315 -19.24 0.64 9.25
C LEU A 315 -19.82 1.31 10.50
N SER A 316 -20.70 0.58 11.21
CA SER A 316 -21.14 0.94 12.56
C SER A 316 -20.05 0.65 13.59
N VAL A 317 -20.19 1.20 14.80
CA VAL A 317 -19.28 0.95 15.93
C VAL A 317 -19.13 -0.55 16.19
N GLU A 318 -20.21 -1.33 16.15
CA GLU A 318 -20.19 -2.77 16.35
C GLU A 318 -19.38 -3.49 15.26
N GLN A 319 -19.61 -3.15 14.00
CA GLN A 319 -18.84 -3.71 12.88
C GLN A 319 -17.36 -3.34 12.93
N ILE A 320 -17.04 -2.14 13.42
CA ILE A 320 -15.64 -1.73 13.64
C ILE A 320 -15.01 -2.59 14.73
N LYS A 321 -15.71 -2.85 15.84
CA LYS A 321 -15.23 -3.74 16.91
C LYS A 321 -14.95 -5.16 16.39
N GLU A 322 -15.86 -5.72 15.60
CA GLU A 322 -15.67 -7.03 14.96
C GLU A 322 -14.37 -7.05 14.13
N ARG A 323 -14.19 -6.07 13.24
CA ARG A 323 -12.96 -5.97 12.42
C ARG A 323 -11.69 -5.74 13.24
N LEU A 324 -11.77 -4.97 14.32
CA LEU A 324 -10.63 -4.78 15.22
C LEU A 324 -10.22 -6.09 15.91
N LEU A 325 -11.19 -6.92 16.27
CA LEU A 325 -10.95 -8.24 16.88
C LEU A 325 -10.37 -9.28 15.91
N GLU A 326 -10.45 -9.08 14.60
CA GLU A 326 -9.75 -9.90 13.61
C GLU A 326 -8.22 -9.69 13.65
N LEU A 327 -7.77 -8.54 14.15
CA LEU A 327 -6.35 -8.16 14.17
C LEU A 327 -5.61 -8.80 15.35
N ASP A 328 -4.57 -9.59 15.08
CA ASP A 328 -3.70 -10.19 16.11
C ASP A 328 -3.15 -9.16 17.09
N TYR A 329 -2.78 -7.98 16.59
CA TYR A 329 -2.29 -6.87 17.39
C TYR A 329 -3.33 -6.47 18.45
N VAL A 330 -4.57 -6.22 18.05
CA VAL A 330 -5.62 -5.76 18.97
C VAL A 330 -5.97 -6.84 19.99
N ARG A 331 -6.09 -8.11 19.55
CA ARG A 331 -6.34 -9.23 20.49
C ARG A 331 -5.24 -9.37 21.53
N LYS A 332 -3.98 -9.21 21.13
CA LYS A 332 -2.84 -9.25 22.07
C LYS A 332 -2.92 -8.11 23.07
N GLU A 333 -3.13 -6.87 22.60
CA GLU A 333 -3.22 -5.69 23.46
C GLU A 333 -4.38 -5.78 24.47
N LEU A 334 -5.54 -6.31 24.03
CA LEU A 334 -6.69 -6.57 24.89
C LEU A 334 -6.41 -7.61 25.98
N LYS A 335 -5.75 -8.72 25.60
CA LYS A 335 -5.39 -9.76 26.56
C LYS A 335 -4.41 -9.25 27.62
N GLU A 336 -3.44 -8.44 27.21
CA GLU A 336 -2.50 -7.81 28.15
C GLU A 336 -3.22 -6.80 29.07
N TRP A 337 -4.18 -6.04 28.54
CA TRP A 337 -4.99 -5.09 29.31
C TRP A 337 -5.86 -5.78 30.37
N GLN A 338 -6.54 -6.87 30.02
CA GLN A 338 -7.40 -7.64 30.92
C GLN A 338 -6.64 -8.39 32.01
N SER A 339 -5.32 -8.57 31.86
CA SER A 339 -4.47 -9.25 32.84
C SER A 339 -3.85 -8.30 33.88
N GLN A 340 -4.08 -6.99 33.77
CA GLN A 340 -3.67 -5.96 34.72
C GLN A 340 -4.76 -5.68 35.75
#